data_943cefcdd9b9a19d58b98f1069413052
#
_entry.id   943cefcdd9b9a19d58b98f1069413052
#
_cell.length_a   1.000
_cell.length_b   1.000
_cell.length_c   1.000
_cell.angle_alpha   90.00
_cell.angle_beta   90.00
_cell.angle_gamma   90.00
#
_symmetry.space_group_name_H-M   'P 1'
#
loop_
_entity.id
_entity.type
_entity.pdbx_description
1 polymer ?
#
loop_
_entity_poly.entity_id
_entity_poly.type
_entity_poly.pdbx_seq_one_letter_code
_entity_poly.pdbx_strand_id
1 'polypeptide(L)'
;RSTLFPYTTLFRSMGMVSYQTAWLKYYFPVEYMAALMTSVIDNPSKVSEYIYACRQMNIKILPPDINKGEANFSVDGRDIRYGLAAIKSIGRPVIKAIVEDREELGLFQNMEDFITRLSAKNILNKRTIENLIKAGALDTLGGTRKQFMSIYVQIVDHVTQEKKNSIVGQ
;
A
#
# COMPACT_ATOMS: atom_id res chain seq x y z
N ARG A 1 7.76 16.95 52.83
CA ARG A 1 6.81 16.23 51.96
C ARG A 1 7.52 15.91 50.65
N SER A 2 7.79 14.63 50.47
CA SER A 2 8.59 14.12 49.33
C SER A 2 7.84 14.25 48.03
N THR A 3 8.42 14.98 47.10
CA THR A 3 8.02 15.11 45.69
C THR A 3 8.51 13.91 44.85
N LEU A 4 8.17 12.69 45.26
CA LEU A 4 8.63 11.46 44.61
C LEU A 4 7.69 10.97 43.50
N PHE A 5 6.73 11.81 43.06
CA PHE A 5 5.62 11.34 42.26
C PHE A 5 5.71 11.43 40.73
N PRO A 6 6.50 12.27 40.05
CA PRO A 6 6.47 12.26 38.60
C PRO A 6 7.27 11.12 37.96
N TYR A 7 8.39 10.73 38.57
CA TYR A 7 9.29 9.74 37.98
C TYR A 7 8.78 8.30 38.07
N THR A 8 8.21 7.91 39.20
CA THR A 8 7.66 6.56 39.38
C THR A 8 6.45 6.27 38.48
N THR A 9 5.62 7.26 38.26
CA THR A 9 4.46 7.14 37.36
C THR A 9 4.93 7.06 35.93
N LEU A 10 5.93 7.85 35.53
CA LEU A 10 6.51 7.80 34.19
C LEU A 10 7.18 6.45 33.92
N PHE A 11 7.98 5.93 34.84
CA PHE A 11 8.61 4.61 34.72
C PHE A 11 7.59 3.48 34.70
N ARG A 12 6.52 3.55 35.45
CA ARG A 12 5.42 2.58 35.38
C ARG A 12 4.71 2.59 34.05
N SER A 13 4.41 3.77 33.53
CA SER A 13 3.73 3.90 32.20
C SER A 13 4.65 3.41 31.07
N MET A 14 5.93 3.75 31.09
CA MET A 14 6.92 3.25 30.12
C MET A 14 7.10 1.73 30.24
N GLY A 15 7.20 1.19 31.44
CA GLY A 15 7.28 -0.25 31.67
C GLY A 15 6.04 -1.00 31.21
N MET A 16 4.86 -0.44 31.43
CA MET A 16 3.59 -1.01 30.96
C MET A 16 3.52 -1.01 29.42
N VAL A 17 3.88 0.08 28.75
CA VAL A 17 3.93 0.17 27.30
C VAL A 17 4.92 -0.84 26.72
N SER A 18 6.12 -0.97 27.29
CA SER A 18 7.12 -1.95 26.88
C SER A 18 6.62 -3.39 27.07
N TYR A 19 5.94 -3.69 28.16
CA TYR A 19 5.34 -5.00 28.41
C TYR A 19 4.22 -5.30 27.42
N GLN A 20 3.30 -4.37 27.18
CA GLN A 20 2.22 -4.52 26.22
C GLN A 20 2.75 -4.72 24.79
N THR A 21 3.78 -3.98 24.41
CA THR A 21 4.46 -4.12 23.11
C THR A 21 5.08 -5.50 22.95
N ALA A 22 5.80 -5.99 23.96
CA ALA A 22 6.40 -7.33 23.96
C ALA A 22 5.32 -8.43 23.92
N TRP A 23 4.24 -8.25 24.65
CA TRP A 23 3.09 -9.16 24.67
C TRP A 23 2.42 -9.23 23.30
N LEU A 24 2.12 -8.09 22.66
CA LEU A 24 1.54 -8.02 21.31
C LEU A 24 2.46 -8.69 20.27
N LYS A 25 3.75 -8.42 20.32
CA LYS A 25 4.73 -9.04 19.42
C LYS A 25 4.80 -10.57 19.59
N TYR A 26 4.61 -11.06 20.81
CA TYR A 26 4.65 -12.50 21.11
C TYR A 26 3.38 -13.21 20.62
N TYR A 27 2.20 -12.69 20.96
CA TYR A 27 0.92 -13.34 20.67
C TYR A 27 0.34 -13.00 19.29
N PHE A 28 0.64 -11.81 18.77
CA PHE A 28 0.13 -11.29 17.49
C PHE A 28 1.27 -10.71 16.64
N PRO A 29 2.28 -11.54 16.29
CA PRO A 29 3.49 -11.03 15.63
C PRO A 29 3.22 -10.42 14.25
N VAL A 30 2.31 -10.96 13.48
CA VAL A 30 2.00 -10.49 12.12
C VAL A 30 1.31 -9.13 12.18
N GLU A 31 0.28 -9.00 13.00
CA GLU A 31 -0.46 -7.76 13.22
C GLU A 31 0.43 -6.67 13.82
N TYR A 32 1.26 -7.04 14.79
CA TYR A 32 2.23 -6.12 15.40
C TYR A 32 3.22 -5.59 14.36
N MET A 33 3.81 -6.45 13.54
CA MET A 33 4.77 -6.04 12.51
C MET A 33 4.13 -5.22 11.41
N ALA A 34 2.90 -5.53 11.00
CA ALA A 34 2.15 -4.74 10.03
C ALA A 34 1.88 -3.32 10.55
N ALA A 35 1.46 -3.17 11.80
CA ALA A 35 1.26 -1.89 12.45
C ALA A 35 2.57 -1.10 12.60
N LEU A 36 3.65 -1.76 12.99
CA LEU A 36 4.97 -1.16 13.13
C LEU A 36 5.50 -0.64 11.78
N MET A 37 5.40 -1.42 10.72
CA MET A 37 5.79 -1.01 9.38
C MET A 37 4.94 0.15 8.87
N THR A 38 3.65 0.16 9.18
CA THR A 38 2.74 1.27 8.85
C THR A 38 3.14 2.57 9.55
N SER A 39 3.58 2.50 10.79
CA SER A 39 4.02 3.67 11.56
C SER A 39 5.25 4.37 10.96
N VAL A 40 6.04 3.67 10.17
CA VAL A 40 7.25 4.16 9.50
C VAL A 40 7.15 4.13 7.97
N ILE A 41 5.94 4.10 7.43
CA ILE A 41 5.69 3.87 6.00
C ILE A 41 6.39 4.88 5.09
N ASP A 42 6.58 6.10 5.57
CA ASP A 42 7.25 7.17 4.84
C ASP A 42 8.79 7.12 4.97
N ASN A 43 9.34 6.16 5.71
CA ASN A 43 10.78 5.96 5.89
C ASN A 43 11.25 4.63 5.28
N PRO A 44 11.72 4.62 4.02
CA PRO A 44 12.12 3.38 3.32
C PRO A 44 13.21 2.57 4.02
N SER A 45 14.14 3.24 4.72
CA SER A 45 15.20 2.55 5.47
C SER A 45 14.63 1.75 6.63
N LYS A 46 13.71 2.34 7.39
CA LYS A 46 13.02 1.66 8.49
C LYS A 46 12.11 0.55 8.00
N VAL A 47 11.39 0.77 6.91
CA VAL A 47 10.58 -0.27 6.25
C VAL A 47 11.47 -1.47 5.89
N SER A 48 12.63 -1.23 5.27
CA SER A 48 13.57 -2.30 4.91
C SER A 48 14.11 -3.06 6.13
N GLU A 49 14.42 -2.34 7.22
CA GLU A 49 14.84 -2.94 8.49
C GLU A 49 13.77 -3.89 9.05
N TYR A 50 12.52 -3.47 9.05
CA TYR A 50 11.41 -4.29 9.54
C TYR A 50 11.02 -5.43 8.59
N ILE A 51 11.20 -5.28 7.29
CA ILE A 51 11.08 -6.39 6.34
C ILE A 51 12.10 -7.49 6.68
N TYR A 52 13.34 -7.11 6.98
CA TYR A 52 14.35 -8.06 7.41
C TYR A 52 13.96 -8.76 8.72
N ALA A 53 13.48 -8.00 9.70
CA ALA A 53 12.98 -8.56 10.97
C ALA A 53 11.81 -9.54 10.75
N CYS A 54 10.87 -9.23 9.86
CA CYS A 54 9.77 -10.13 9.49
C CYS A 54 10.30 -11.46 8.92
N ARG A 55 11.32 -11.42 8.06
CA ARG A 55 11.95 -12.64 7.51
C ARG A 55 12.53 -13.53 8.61
N GLN A 56 13.17 -12.94 9.63
CA GLN A 56 13.68 -13.67 10.80
C GLN A 56 12.56 -14.32 11.63
N MET A 57 11.35 -13.78 11.57
CA MET A 57 10.16 -14.30 12.23
C MET A 57 9.35 -15.25 11.34
N ASN A 58 9.86 -15.64 10.16
CA ASN A 58 9.16 -16.43 9.15
C ASN A 58 7.84 -15.79 8.65
N ILE A 59 7.75 -14.46 8.68
CA ILE A 59 6.66 -13.68 8.12
C ILE A 59 7.09 -13.21 6.72
N LYS A 60 6.35 -13.60 5.69
CA LYS A 60 6.61 -13.14 4.32
C LYS A 60 6.00 -11.76 4.10
N ILE A 61 6.70 -10.95 3.31
CA ILE A 61 6.14 -9.70 2.81
C ILE A 61 5.71 -9.94 1.37
N LEU A 62 4.40 -9.94 1.18
CA LEU A 62 3.77 -10.11 -0.13
C LEU A 62 3.90 -8.80 -0.93
N PRO A 63 4.06 -8.88 -2.25
CA PRO A 63 4.17 -7.68 -3.09
C PRO A 63 2.91 -6.82 -3.00
N PRO A 64 3.02 -5.51 -3.31
CA PRO A 64 1.84 -4.66 -3.41
C PRO A 64 0.90 -5.18 -4.50
N ASP A 65 -0.41 -4.96 -4.33
CA ASP A 65 -1.43 -5.44 -5.26
C ASP A 65 -2.62 -4.47 -5.23
N ILE A 66 -3.02 -3.93 -6.36
CA ILE A 66 -4.16 -3.00 -6.44
C ILE A 66 -5.50 -3.65 -6.08
N ASN A 67 -5.61 -4.97 -6.24
CA ASN A 67 -6.84 -5.71 -5.95
C ASN A 67 -6.92 -6.22 -4.51
N LYS A 68 -5.79 -6.35 -3.80
CA LYS A 68 -5.72 -6.89 -2.44
C LYS A 68 -5.08 -5.94 -1.43
N GLY A 69 -4.23 -5.03 -1.90
CA GLY A 69 -3.47 -4.13 -1.04
C GLY A 69 -4.32 -2.99 -0.49
N GLU A 70 -3.94 -2.51 0.68
CA GLU A 70 -4.45 -1.30 1.32
C GLU A 70 -3.41 -0.18 1.23
N ALA A 71 -3.78 1.02 1.65
CA ALA A 71 -2.81 2.11 1.77
C ALA A 71 -1.66 1.73 2.72
N ASN A 72 -1.99 1.14 3.84
CA ASN A 72 -1.06 0.69 4.87
C ASN A 72 -0.62 -0.77 4.63
N PHE A 73 0.42 -1.20 5.35
CA PHE A 73 0.74 -2.63 5.45
C PHE A 73 -0.41 -3.34 6.12
N SER A 74 -0.84 -4.46 5.55
CA SER A 74 -2.01 -5.20 6.02
C SER A 74 -1.70 -6.69 6.19
N VAL A 75 -2.42 -7.34 7.07
CA VAL A 75 -2.32 -8.79 7.27
C VAL A 75 -3.05 -9.51 6.15
N ASP A 76 -2.37 -10.48 5.53
CA ASP A 76 -2.90 -11.34 4.49
C ASP A 76 -2.60 -12.81 4.87
N GLY A 77 -3.53 -13.44 5.59
CA GLY A 77 -3.33 -14.75 6.18
C GLY A 77 -2.27 -14.75 7.28
N ARG A 78 -1.14 -15.41 7.03
CA ARG A 78 0.02 -15.45 7.93
C ARG A 78 1.13 -14.47 7.53
N ASP A 79 0.91 -13.73 6.48
CA ASP A 79 1.88 -12.86 5.86
C ASP A 79 1.41 -11.39 5.90
N ILE A 80 2.28 -10.48 5.46
CA ILE A 80 1.98 -9.05 5.41
C ILE A 80 1.99 -8.62 3.95
N ARG A 81 0.91 -7.97 3.51
CA ARG A 81 0.84 -7.32 2.20
C ARG A 81 1.51 -5.95 2.25
N TYR A 82 2.37 -5.67 1.27
CA TYR A 82 3.05 -4.39 1.13
C TYR A 82 2.05 -3.25 0.93
N GLY A 83 2.16 -2.20 1.74
CA GLY A 83 1.27 -1.04 1.67
C GLY A 83 1.47 -0.24 0.39
N LEU A 84 0.38 0.14 -0.28
CA LEU A 84 0.45 0.94 -1.50
C LEU A 84 1.09 2.32 -1.26
N ALA A 85 0.93 2.88 -0.07
CA ALA A 85 1.53 4.16 0.31
C ALA A 85 3.05 4.09 0.50
N ALA A 86 3.63 2.91 0.66
CA ALA A 86 5.07 2.71 0.72
C ALA A 86 5.73 2.70 -0.68
N ILE A 87 4.93 2.66 -1.76
CA ILE A 87 5.45 2.75 -3.13
C ILE A 87 5.81 4.20 -3.41
N LYS A 88 7.07 4.41 -3.80
CA LYS A 88 7.59 5.75 -4.07
C LYS A 88 6.79 6.47 -5.17
N SER A 89 6.51 7.74 -4.94
CA SER A 89 5.89 8.65 -5.91
C SER A 89 4.45 8.30 -6.30
N ILE A 90 3.73 7.60 -5.44
CA ILE A 90 2.28 7.42 -5.57
C ILE A 90 1.59 8.28 -4.51
N GLY A 91 0.75 9.21 -4.98
CA GLY A 91 0.03 10.11 -4.09
C GLY A 91 -1.09 9.39 -3.32
N ARG A 92 -1.32 9.80 -2.07
CA ARG A 92 -2.43 9.27 -1.25
C ARG A 92 -3.81 9.38 -1.92
N PRO A 93 -4.15 10.45 -2.68
CA PRO A 93 -5.41 10.52 -3.41
C PRO A 93 -5.60 9.39 -4.43
N VAL A 94 -4.52 9.00 -5.12
CA VAL A 94 -4.57 7.88 -6.08
C VAL A 94 -4.84 6.57 -5.36
N ILE A 95 -4.14 6.32 -4.25
CA ILE A 95 -4.31 5.10 -3.45
C ILE A 95 -5.74 5.01 -2.93
N LYS A 96 -6.26 6.11 -2.37
CA LYS A 96 -7.64 6.19 -1.90
C LYS A 96 -8.63 5.85 -3.00
N ALA A 97 -8.44 6.43 -4.18
CA ALA A 97 -9.30 6.16 -5.32
C ALA A 97 -9.22 4.71 -5.82
N ILE A 98 -8.05 4.07 -5.77
CA ILE A 98 -7.90 2.64 -6.10
C ILE A 98 -8.73 1.79 -5.15
N VAL A 99 -8.63 2.04 -3.85
CA VAL A 99 -9.33 1.26 -2.83
C VAL A 99 -10.85 1.48 -2.92
N GLU A 100 -11.29 2.73 -2.96
CA GLU A 100 -12.72 3.08 -3.06
C GLU A 100 -13.36 2.53 -4.34
N ASP A 101 -12.68 2.66 -5.48
CA ASP A 101 -13.19 2.18 -6.76
C ASP A 101 -13.33 0.65 -6.80
N ARG A 102 -12.37 -0.05 -6.22
CA ARG A 102 -12.41 -1.50 -6.07
C ARG A 102 -13.55 -1.95 -5.14
N GLU A 103 -13.81 -1.23 -4.07
CA GLU A 103 -14.90 -1.52 -3.14
C GLU A 103 -16.26 -1.27 -3.76
N GLU A 104 -16.39 -0.23 -4.59
CA GLU A 104 -17.63 0.17 -5.24
C GLU A 104 -17.97 -0.70 -6.46
N LEU A 105 -17.02 -0.91 -7.36
CA LEU A 105 -17.20 -1.53 -8.67
C LEU A 105 -16.60 -2.94 -8.80
N GLY A 106 -16.01 -3.46 -7.73
CA GLY A 106 -15.34 -4.77 -7.73
C GLY A 106 -13.91 -4.71 -8.24
N LEU A 107 -13.26 -5.88 -8.23
CA LEU A 107 -11.85 -6.03 -8.60
C LEU A 107 -11.57 -5.55 -10.03
N PHE A 108 -10.41 -4.95 -10.21
CA PHE A 108 -9.91 -4.62 -11.55
C PHE A 108 -9.59 -5.90 -12.33
N GLN A 109 -10.15 -6.00 -13.52
CA GLN A 109 -10.06 -7.23 -14.33
C GLN A 109 -8.76 -7.30 -15.14
N ASN A 110 -8.33 -6.17 -15.67
CA ASN A 110 -7.13 -6.03 -16.49
C ASN A 110 -6.61 -4.59 -16.43
N MET A 111 -5.50 -4.33 -17.11
CA MET A 111 -4.85 -3.02 -17.11
C MET A 111 -5.70 -1.92 -17.77
N GLU A 112 -6.44 -2.26 -18.81
CA GLU A 112 -7.32 -1.31 -19.51
C GLU A 112 -8.49 -0.89 -18.62
N ASP A 113 -9.16 -1.84 -17.97
CA ASP A 113 -10.20 -1.59 -16.97
C ASP A 113 -9.69 -0.68 -15.84
N PHE A 114 -8.51 -0.98 -15.28
CA PHE A 114 -7.86 -0.16 -14.27
C PHE A 114 -7.62 1.28 -14.74
N ILE A 115 -7.02 1.46 -15.92
CA ILE A 115 -6.71 2.78 -16.47
C ILE A 115 -7.99 3.54 -16.80
N THR A 116 -8.98 2.90 -17.39
CA THR A 116 -10.26 3.53 -17.76
C THR A 116 -11.00 4.05 -16.54
N ARG A 117 -11.18 3.19 -15.53
CA ARG A 117 -11.90 3.52 -14.30
C ARG A 117 -11.24 4.67 -13.54
N LEU A 118 -9.93 4.65 -13.37
CA LEU A 118 -9.23 5.70 -12.64
C LEU A 118 -8.95 6.96 -13.46
N SER A 119 -8.83 6.86 -14.78
CA SER A 119 -8.73 8.03 -15.66
C SER A 119 -10.02 8.87 -15.62
N ALA A 120 -11.17 8.24 -15.44
CA ALA A 120 -12.44 8.96 -15.25
C ALA A 120 -12.39 9.94 -14.07
N LYS A 121 -11.64 9.61 -13.02
CA LYS A 121 -11.46 10.45 -11.80
C LYS A 121 -10.39 11.54 -11.94
N ASN A 122 -9.70 11.64 -13.08
CA ASN A 122 -8.63 12.61 -13.39
C ASN A 122 -7.44 12.62 -12.40
N ILE A 123 -7.16 11.51 -11.74
CA ILE A 123 -6.11 11.39 -10.71
C ILE A 123 -4.92 10.55 -11.15
N LEU A 124 -5.05 9.83 -12.26
CA LEU A 124 -4.04 8.93 -12.77
C LEU A 124 -3.17 9.63 -13.82
N ASN A 125 -1.85 9.49 -13.71
CA ASN A 125 -0.89 9.95 -14.70
C ASN A 125 0.07 8.83 -15.11
N LYS A 126 0.75 9.00 -16.26
CA LYS A 126 1.68 8.00 -16.81
C LYS A 126 2.76 7.58 -15.81
N ARG A 127 3.30 8.53 -15.02
CA ARG A 127 4.33 8.26 -14.01
C ARG A 127 3.82 7.36 -12.87
N THR A 128 2.59 7.60 -12.43
CA THR A 128 1.96 6.77 -11.38
C THR A 128 1.76 5.35 -11.86
N ILE A 129 1.25 5.17 -13.10
CA ILE A 129 1.07 3.83 -13.71
C ILE A 129 2.41 3.12 -13.83
N GLU A 130 3.43 3.80 -14.32
CA GLU A 130 4.78 3.26 -14.44
C GLU A 130 5.33 2.78 -13.09
N ASN A 131 5.14 3.56 -12.03
CA ASN A 131 5.60 3.20 -10.68
C ASN A 131 4.82 2.00 -10.12
N LEU A 132 3.51 1.90 -10.37
CA LEU A 132 2.70 0.74 -10.00
C LEU A 132 3.16 -0.53 -10.72
N ILE A 133 3.45 -0.44 -12.03
CA ILE A 133 3.99 -1.56 -12.81
C ILE A 133 5.36 -2.00 -12.24
N LYS A 134 6.28 -1.06 -12.04
CA LYS A 134 7.62 -1.35 -11.51
C LYS A 134 7.59 -1.96 -10.11
N ALA A 135 6.67 -1.53 -9.27
CA ALA A 135 6.45 -2.08 -7.93
C ALA A 135 5.81 -3.48 -7.95
N GLY A 136 5.24 -3.91 -9.08
CA GLY A 136 4.52 -5.18 -9.19
C GLY A 136 3.07 -5.13 -8.71
N ALA A 137 2.51 -3.96 -8.48
CA ALA A 137 1.15 -3.79 -8.00
C ALA A 137 0.07 -4.21 -9.01
N LEU A 138 0.44 -4.36 -10.28
CA LEU A 138 -0.43 -4.79 -11.37
C LEU A 138 -0.20 -6.25 -11.82
N ASP A 139 0.69 -6.98 -11.16
CA ASP A 139 1.07 -8.35 -11.59
C ASP A 139 -0.11 -9.32 -11.64
N THR A 140 -1.16 -9.07 -10.86
CA THR A 140 -2.38 -9.89 -10.82
C THR A 140 -3.36 -9.62 -11.97
N LEU A 141 -3.10 -8.65 -12.83
CA LEU A 141 -3.97 -8.28 -13.95
C LEU A 141 -3.73 -9.11 -15.24
N GLY A 142 -3.04 -10.24 -15.13
CA GLY A 142 -2.91 -11.21 -16.22
C GLY A 142 -1.83 -10.90 -17.27
N GLY A 143 -0.86 -10.04 -16.93
CA GLY A 143 0.28 -9.73 -17.80
C GLY A 143 1.61 -9.69 -17.05
N THR A 144 2.70 -9.63 -17.80
CA THR A 144 4.03 -9.40 -17.21
C THR A 144 4.34 -7.90 -17.13
N ARG A 145 5.19 -7.51 -16.18
CA ARG A 145 5.65 -6.11 -16.04
C ARG A 145 6.24 -5.56 -17.34
N LYS A 146 6.98 -6.40 -18.09
CA LYS A 146 7.55 -6.02 -19.38
C LYS A 146 6.46 -5.71 -20.41
N GLN A 147 5.44 -6.55 -20.49
CA GLN A 147 4.28 -6.32 -21.38
C GLN A 147 3.57 -5.02 -20.97
N PHE A 148 3.25 -4.85 -19.69
CA PHE A 148 2.60 -3.64 -19.19
C PHE A 148 3.42 -2.38 -19.49
N MET A 149 4.74 -2.41 -19.29
CA MET A 149 5.63 -1.30 -19.63
C MET A 149 5.66 -0.96 -21.13
N SER A 150 5.41 -1.92 -22.00
CA SER A 150 5.40 -1.67 -23.45
C SER A 150 4.08 -1.09 -23.95
N ILE A 151 2.96 -1.37 -23.29
CA ILE A 151 1.62 -1.03 -23.79
C ILE A 151 0.91 0.10 -23.01
N TYR A 152 1.32 0.39 -21.75
CA TYR A 152 0.56 1.31 -20.88
C TYR A 152 0.37 2.71 -21.49
N VAL A 153 1.37 3.21 -22.21
CA VAL A 153 1.30 4.54 -22.85
C VAL A 153 0.19 4.55 -23.93
N GLN A 154 0.11 3.50 -24.73
CA GLN A 154 -0.90 3.37 -25.78
C GLN A 154 -2.30 3.29 -25.18
N ILE A 155 -2.48 2.52 -24.09
CA ILE A 155 -3.75 2.41 -23.40
C ILE A 155 -4.16 3.77 -22.81
N VAL A 156 -3.25 4.48 -22.15
CA VAL A 156 -3.53 5.82 -21.59
C VAL A 156 -3.93 6.80 -22.68
N ASP A 157 -3.22 6.80 -23.80
CA ASP A 157 -3.50 7.71 -24.91
C ASP A 157 -4.85 7.38 -25.57
N HIS A 158 -5.19 6.09 -25.74
CA HIS A 158 -6.48 5.63 -26.23
C HIS A 158 -7.64 6.07 -25.32
N VAL A 159 -7.56 5.78 -24.03
CA VAL A 159 -8.58 6.15 -23.03
C VAL A 159 -8.76 7.68 -22.97
N THR A 160 -7.65 8.43 -23.07
CA THR A 160 -7.70 9.90 -23.07
C THR A 160 -8.39 10.44 -24.33
N GLN A 161 -8.17 9.81 -25.48
CA GLN A 161 -8.78 10.19 -26.74
C GLN A 161 -10.29 9.91 -26.76
N GLU A 162 -10.69 8.73 -26.28
CA GLU A 162 -12.11 8.37 -26.16
C GLU A 162 -12.86 9.35 -25.25
N LYS A 163 -12.24 9.73 -24.14
CA LYS A 163 -12.80 10.71 -23.21
C LYS A 163 -13.00 12.08 -23.88
N LYS A 164 -12.05 12.53 -24.70
CA LYS A 164 -12.19 13.78 -25.47
C LYS A 164 -13.31 13.70 -26.49
N ASN A 165 -13.40 12.58 -27.20
CA ASN A 165 -14.43 12.39 -28.21
C ASN A 165 -15.84 12.35 -27.61
N SER A 166 -16.00 11.76 -26.43
CA SER A 166 -17.29 11.72 -25.72
C SER A 166 -17.75 13.10 -25.21
N ILE A 167 -16.82 14.02 -24.96
CA ILE A 167 -17.14 15.39 -24.52
C ILE A 167 -17.49 16.29 -25.71
N VAL A 168 -16.88 16.04 -26.88
CA VAL A 168 -17.12 16.86 -28.11
C VAL A 168 -18.38 16.40 -28.86
N GLY A 169 -18.90 15.20 -28.58
CA GLY A 169 -20.11 14.63 -29.20
C GLY A 169 -21.43 14.98 -28.49
N GLN A 170 -21.39 15.85 -27.49
CA GLN A 170 -22.57 16.50 -26.89
C GLN A 170 -22.61 17.96 -27.32
#